data_eadab8d6fc6ff07ee1824e01f621ecf1
#
_entry.id   eadab8d6fc6ff07ee1824e01f621ecf1
#
_cell.length_a   1.000
_cell.length_b   1.000
_cell.length_c   1.000
_cell.angle_alpha   90.00
_cell.angle_beta   90.00
_cell.angle_gamma   90.00
#
_symmetry.space_group_name_H-M   'P 1'
#
loop_
_entity.id
_entity.type
_entity.pdbx_description
1 polymer ?
#
loop_
_entity_poly.entity_id
_entity_poly.type
_entity_poly.pdbx_seq_one_letter_code
_entity_poly.pdbx_strand_id
1 'polypeptide(L)'
;MKEEITAIFHENKGRYGYRRITAELRNRNIYLNHKTVQRLMQKLGLVCRVRMKKYRSYKGEVGKIAPNLLNRNFHAEKPNQKWVTDVTEFSLFGEKLYLSPILDLHSSDLVSYTISDRPVLRMVTTMLNEAFAKIPDGTNHILHSDQGWQYQHRQYQRMLREKGIRQSMSRKGNCLDNAVIENFFGLLKSELLYLQEFQSMEHFKQELVAYLDYYNNRRIKAKLKG
;
A
#
# COMPACT_ATOMS: atom_id res chain seq x y z
N MET A 1 1.13 -27.73 -17.54
CA MET A 1 0.89 -26.34 -17.95
C MET A 1 -0.42 -25.75 -17.42
N LYS A 2 -1.59 -26.38 -17.68
CA LYS A 2 -2.86 -25.92 -17.09
C LYS A 2 -2.83 -26.03 -15.56
N GLU A 3 -2.26 -27.09 -15.04
CA GLU A 3 -2.07 -27.35 -13.60
C GLU A 3 -1.22 -26.27 -12.94
N GLU A 4 -0.09 -25.87 -13.55
CA GLU A 4 0.75 -24.77 -13.06
C GLU A 4 -0.01 -23.44 -13.00
N ILE A 5 -0.75 -23.08 -14.06
CA ILE A 5 -1.58 -21.87 -14.06
C ILE A 5 -2.62 -21.92 -12.94
N THR A 6 -3.24 -23.08 -12.73
CA THR A 6 -4.24 -23.29 -11.67
C THR A 6 -3.58 -23.22 -10.29
N ALA A 7 -2.42 -23.84 -10.09
CA ALA A 7 -1.66 -23.78 -8.84
C ALA A 7 -1.29 -22.34 -8.49
N ILE A 8 -0.66 -21.59 -9.41
CA ILE A 8 -0.29 -20.19 -9.22
C ILE A 8 -1.54 -19.34 -8.87
N PHE A 9 -2.67 -19.58 -9.54
CA PHE A 9 -3.90 -18.84 -9.29
C PHE A 9 -4.42 -19.08 -7.86
N HIS A 10 -4.43 -20.32 -7.39
CA HIS A 10 -4.90 -20.68 -6.05
C HIS A 10 -3.92 -20.30 -4.95
N GLU A 11 -2.61 -20.47 -5.14
CA GLU A 11 -1.56 -19.98 -4.24
C GLU A 11 -1.73 -18.49 -3.94
N ASN A 12 -2.15 -17.74 -4.96
CA ASN A 12 -2.39 -16.30 -4.85
C ASN A 12 -3.86 -15.94 -4.55
N LYS A 13 -4.67 -16.89 -4.03
CA LYS A 13 -6.07 -16.70 -3.60
C LYS A 13 -6.94 -16.02 -4.69
N GLY A 14 -6.67 -16.27 -5.97
CA GLY A 14 -7.39 -15.69 -7.10
C GLY A 14 -7.10 -14.20 -7.39
N ARG A 15 -6.07 -13.61 -6.77
CA ARG A 15 -5.69 -12.20 -6.94
C ARG A 15 -4.95 -11.92 -8.25
N TYR A 16 -4.37 -12.96 -8.90
CA TYR A 16 -3.57 -12.83 -10.09
C TYR A 16 -4.41 -12.95 -11.37
N GLY A 17 -4.34 -11.91 -12.21
CA GLY A 17 -4.77 -11.98 -13.59
C GLY A 17 -3.67 -12.52 -14.51
N TYR A 18 -3.99 -12.76 -15.78
CA TYR A 18 -3.09 -13.41 -16.74
C TYR A 18 -1.69 -12.79 -16.83
N ARG A 19 -1.54 -11.46 -16.66
CA ARG A 19 -0.22 -10.80 -16.73
C ARG A 19 0.69 -11.19 -15.57
N ARG A 20 0.16 -11.26 -14.33
CA ARG A 20 0.93 -11.69 -13.15
C ARG A 20 1.21 -13.19 -13.19
N ILE A 21 0.26 -14.01 -13.64
CA ILE A 21 0.49 -15.43 -13.85
C ILE A 21 1.57 -15.66 -14.90
N THR A 22 1.61 -14.88 -16.00
CA THR A 22 2.68 -14.96 -16.98
C THR A 22 4.05 -14.61 -16.39
N ALA A 23 4.12 -13.59 -15.53
CA ALA A 23 5.36 -13.22 -14.86
C ALA A 23 5.82 -14.32 -13.89
N GLU A 24 4.90 -14.89 -13.10
CA GLU A 24 5.22 -15.98 -12.17
C GLU A 24 5.65 -17.26 -12.89
N LEU A 25 5.05 -17.60 -14.03
CA LEU A 25 5.52 -18.69 -14.87
C LEU A 25 6.96 -18.47 -15.35
N ARG A 26 7.33 -17.23 -15.70
CA ARG A 26 8.71 -16.89 -16.06
C ARG A 26 9.67 -17.06 -14.88
N ASN A 27 9.28 -16.66 -13.68
CA ASN A 27 10.06 -16.87 -12.46
C ASN A 27 10.32 -18.37 -12.20
N ARG A 28 9.38 -19.23 -12.64
CA ARG A 28 9.51 -20.70 -12.60
C ARG A 28 10.17 -21.29 -13.86
N ASN A 29 10.83 -20.48 -14.68
CA ASN A 29 11.47 -20.87 -15.95
C ASN A 29 10.51 -21.43 -17.01
N ILE A 30 9.23 -21.06 -16.96
CA ILE A 30 8.20 -21.43 -17.94
C ILE A 30 7.85 -20.22 -18.79
N TYR A 31 8.27 -20.23 -20.05
CA TYR A 31 8.12 -19.10 -20.95
C TYR A 31 6.88 -19.26 -21.85
N LEU A 32 5.84 -18.48 -21.59
CA LEU A 32 4.61 -18.43 -22.39
C LEU A 32 4.28 -16.99 -22.76
N ASN A 33 3.63 -16.85 -23.93
CA ASN A 33 3.04 -15.56 -24.30
C ASN A 33 1.81 -15.27 -23.41
N HIS A 34 1.69 -14.03 -22.94
CA HIS A 34 0.59 -13.61 -22.08
C HIS A 34 -0.81 -13.84 -22.69
N LYS A 35 -0.95 -13.76 -24.04
CA LYS A 35 -2.21 -14.10 -24.74
C LYS A 35 -2.56 -15.58 -24.60
N THR A 36 -1.55 -16.46 -24.61
CA THR A 36 -1.72 -17.90 -24.40
C THR A 36 -2.19 -18.18 -22.98
N VAL A 37 -1.55 -17.55 -21.98
CA VAL A 37 -1.95 -17.66 -20.56
C VAL A 37 -3.39 -17.15 -20.36
N GLN A 38 -3.75 -16.02 -20.96
CA GLN A 38 -5.11 -15.47 -20.90
C GLN A 38 -6.13 -16.47 -21.46
N ARG A 39 -5.88 -17.05 -22.62
CA ARG A 39 -6.75 -18.05 -23.25
C ARG A 39 -6.88 -19.32 -22.40
N LEU A 40 -5.79 -19.77 -21.78
CA LEU A 40 -5.81 -20.94 -20.90
C LEU A 40 -6.61 -20.66 -19.62
N MET A 41 -6.43 -19.50 -18.99
CA MET A 41 -7.23 -19.09 -17.84
C MET A 41 -8.74 -19.05 -18.17
N GLN A 42 -9.11 -18.47 -19.31
CA GLN A 42 -10.50 -18.46 -19.77
C GLN A 42 -11.07 -19.87 -19.92
N LYS A 43 -10.31 -20.80 -20.55
CA LYS A 43 -10.73 -22.21 -20.69
C LYS A 43 -10.85 -22.95 -19.35
N LEU A 44 -10.12 -22.51 -18.32
CA LEU A 44 -10.14 -23.05 -16.97
C LEU A 44 -11.17 -22.34 -16.06
N GLY A 45 -11.89 -21.33 -16.57
CA GLY A 45 -12.83 -20.53 -15.76
C GLY A 45 -12.14 -19.67 -14.69
N LEU A 46 -10.82 -19.46 -14.78
CA LEU A 46 -10.04 -18.70 -13.81
C LEU A 46 -10.13 -17.20 -14.09
N VAL A 47 -10.89 -16.49 -13.26
CA VAL A 47 -11.10 -15.04 -13.39
C VAL A 47 -10.52 -14.34 -12.16
N CYS A 48 -9.68 -13.31 -12.39
CA CYS A 48 -9.17 -12.48 -11.30
C CYS A 48 -10.33 -11.83 -10.54
N ARG A 49 -10.37 -12.04 -9.20
CA ARG A 49 -11.50 -11.63 -8.34
C ARG A 49 -11.42 -10.19 -7.85
N VAL A 50 -10.35 -9.46 -8.19
CA VAL A 50 -10.11 -8.09 -7.71
C VAL A 50 -11.07 -7.10 -8.38
N ARG A 51 -11.95 -6.46 -7.59
CA ARG A 51 -12.88 -5.41 -8.05
C ARG A 51 -12.39 -4.02 -7.68
N MET A 52 -12.44 -3.05 -8.61
CA MET A 52 -12.18 -1.63 -8.36
C MET A 52 -13.46 -0.89 -7.91
N LYS A 53 -13.40 -0.17 -6.76
CA LYS A 53 -14.48 0.69 -6.26
C LYS A 53 -14.04 2.17 -6.29
N LYS A 54 -14.97 3.12 -6.58
CA LYS A 54 -14.69 4.57 -6.58
C LYS A 54 -14.65 5.15 -5.15
N TYR A 55 -13.68 6.04 -4.90
CA TYR A 55 -13.38 6.72 -3.63
C TYR A 55 -14.21 7.99 -3.37
N ARG A 56 -14.39 8.38 -2.07
CA ARG A 56 -14.96 9.67 -1.62
C ARG A 56 -14.11 10.23 -0.47
N SER A 57 -13.77 11.54 -0.53
CA SER A 57 -12.86 12.22 0.41
C SER A 57 -13.55 12.81 1.64
N TYR A 58 -12.80 12.96 2.75
CA TYR A 58 -13.21 13.56 4.05
C TYR A 58 -12.73 15.01 4.20
N LYS A 59 -13.47 15.85 4.97
CA LYS A 59 -13.16 17.28 5.20
C LYS A 59 -12.92 17.54 6.70
N GLY A 60 -11.71 17.95 7.08
CA GLY A 60 -11.38 18.39 8.44
C GLY A 60 -10.16 19.33 8.49
N GLU A 61 -10.10 20.23 9.47
CA GLU A 61 -8.99 21.18 9.65
C GLU A 61 -8.54 21.17 11.11
N VAL A 62 -7.22 21.10 11.38
CA VAL A 62 -6.50 21.73 12.54
C VAL A 62 -4.99 21.55 12.39
N GLY A 63 -4.18 22.63 12.46
CA GLY A 63 -2.71 22.59 12.58
C GLY A 63 -1.94 23.29 11.45
N LYS A 64 -0.60 23.09 11.41
CA LYS A 64 0.26 23.72 10.41
C LYS A 64 0.39 22.83 9.17
N ILE A 65 -0.05 23.34 8.02
CA ILE A 65 0.01 22.65 6.72
C ILE A 65 1.37 22.89 6.09
N ALA A 66 2.03 21.81 5.63
CA ALA A 66 3.26 21.88 4.85
C ALA A 66 2.96 22.10 3.35
N PRO A 67 3.89 22.70 2.57
CA PRO A 67 3.71 22.87 1.14
C PRO A 67 3.68 21.52 0.40
N ASN A 68 3.02 21.48 -0.76
CA ASN A 68 3.06 20.31 -1.63
C ASN A 68 4.38 20.31 -2.44
N LEU A 69 5.33 19.49 -2.00
CA LEU A 69 6.63 19.36 -2.65
C LEU A 69 6.62 18.31 -3.78
N LEU A 70 5.73 17.33 -3.73
CA LEU A 70 5.64 16.31 -4.77
C LEU A 70 5.04 16.85 -6.06
N ASN A 71 4.07 17.74 -5.95
CA ASN A 71 3.34 18.32 -7.08
C ASN A 71 2.95 17.28 -8.16
N ARG A 72 2.44 16.11 -7.71
CA ARG A 72 2.08 14.92 -8.50
C ARG A 72 3.24 14.22 -9.22
N ASN A 73 4.48 14.63 -8.96
CA ASN A 73 5.65 13.90 -9.44
C ASN A 73 5.94 12.71 -8.50
N PHE A 74 5.21 11.61 -8.70
CA PHE A 74 5.36 10.35 -7.96
C PHE A 74 6.53 9.48 -8.45
N HIS A 75 7.30 9.95 -9.42
CA HIS A 75 8.50 9.25 -9.86
C HIS A 75 9.64 9.47 -8.87
N ALA A 76 10.29 8.40 -8.45
CA ALA A 76 11.52 8.41 -7.67
C ALA A 76 12.57 7.58 -8.40
N GLU A 77 13.79 8.11 -8.52
CA GLU A 77 14.90 7.46 -9.23
C GLU A 77 15.58 6.39 -8.38
N LYS A 78 15.54 6.57 -7.06
CA LYS A 78 16.22 5.71 -6.08
C LYS A 78 15.28 5.36 -4.94
N PRO A 79 15.48 4.18 -4.29
CA PRO A 79 14.79 3.84 -3.05
C PRO A 79 14.97 4.91 -1.98
N ASN A 80 13.97 5.09 -1.15
CA ASN A 80 13.94 6.05 -0.05
C ASN A 80 14.13 7.54 -0.45
N GLN A 81 13.87 7.91 -1.69
CA GLN A 81 13.91 9.30 -2.15
C GLN A 81 12.60 10.03 -1.83
N LYS A 82 11.50 9.36 -2.03
CA LYS A 82 10.13 9.87 -1.81
C LYS A 82 9.27 8.79 -1.19
N TRP A 83 8.65 9.11 -0.08
CA TRP A 83 7.69 8.27 0.62
C TRP A 83 6.32 8.90 0.62
N VAL A 84 5.29 8.07 0.68
CA VAL A 84 3.90 8.48 0.90
C VAL A 84 3.32 7.75 2.08
N THR A 85 2.44 8.43 2.83
CA THR A 85 1.75 7.87 3.99
C THR A 85 0.32 8.37 4.06
N ASP A 86 -0.56 7.56 4.62
CA ASP A 86 -1.93 7.90 4.95
C ASP A 86 -2.46 6.90 5.99
N VAL A 87 -3.63 7.15 6.56
CA VAL A 87 -4.30 6.23 7.48
C VAL A 87 -5.57 5.71 6.83
N THR A 88 -5.74 4.38 6.83
CA THR A 88 -7.01 3.77 6.42
C THR A 88 -7.69 3.07 7.58
N GLU A 89 -9.04 3.11 7.58
CA GLU A 89 -9.90 2.45 8.54
C GLU A 89 -10.52 1.18 7.92
N PHE A 90 -10.61 0.13 8.72
CA PHE A 90 -11.41 -1.05 8.48
C PHE A 90 -12.50 -1.12 9.57
N SER A 91 -13.73 -1.41 9.17
CA SER A 91 -14.86 -1.57 10.09
C SER A 91 -15.50 -2.93 9.84
N LEU A 92 -15.36 -3.85 10.80
CA LEU A 92 -15.86 -5.22 10.77
C LEU A 92 -16.37 -5.57 12.17
N PHE A 93 -17.40 -6.39 12.26
CA PHE A 93 -17.96 -6.89 13.54
C PHE A 93 -18.32 -5.79 14.56
N GLY A 94 -18.66 -4.57 14.09
CA GLY A 94 -18.91 -3.43 14.99
C GLY A 94 -17.65 -2.80 15.59
N GLU A 95 -16.46 -3.32 15.26
CA GLU A 95 -15.15 -2.83 15.69
C GLU A 95 -14.44 -2.08 14.58
N LYS A 96 -13.41 -1.30 14.95
CA LYS A 96 -12.57 -0.55 14.02
C LYS A 96 -11.10 -0.95 14.16
N LEU A 97 -10.41 -1.04 13.04
CA LEU A 97 -8.97 -1.23 12.97
C LEU A 97 -8.38 -0.22 12.01
N TYR A 98 -7.25 0.36 12.36
CA TYR A 98 -6.56 1.38 11.57
C TYR A 98 -5.20 0.88 11.13
N LEU A 99 -4.83 1.15 9.89
CA LEU A 99 -3.51 0.89 9.33
C LEU A 99 -2.88 2.20 8.89
N SER A 100 -1.65 2.46 9.36
CA SER A 100 -0.81 3.59 8.95
C SER A 100 0.47 3.06 8.32
N PRO A 101 0.60 2.99 7.01
CA PRO A 101 1.80 2.56 6.32
C PRO A 101 2.63 3.75 5.81
N ILE A 102 3.93 3.52 5.59
CA ILE A 102 4.80 4.31 4.72
C ILE A 102 5.12 3.47 3.49
N LEU A 103 4.87 4.00 2.31
CA LEU A 103 5.15 3.38 1.02
C LEU A 103 6.28 4.13 0.30
N ASP A 104 7.29 3.41 -0.18
CA ASP A 104 8.33 3.95 -1.04
C ASP A 104 7.82 4.15 -2.48
N LEU A 105 8.03 5.33 -3.06
CA LEU A 105 7.55 5.62 -4.42
C LEU A 105 8.41 4.97 -5.52
N HIS A 106 9.65 4.58 -5.23
CA HIS A 106 10.51 3.88 -6.19
C HIS A 106 10.10 2.41 -6.34
N SER A 107 10.16 1.65 -5.25
CA SER A 107 9.90 0.20 -5.26
C SER A 107 8.42 -0.16 -5.08
N SER A 108 7.61 0.78 -4.57
CA SER A 108 6.25 0.52 -4.09
C SER A 108 6.20 -0.48 -2.93
N ASP A 109 7.27 -0.58 -2.14
CA ASP A 109 7.33 -1.40 -0.93
C ASP A 109 6.85 -0.64 0.29
N LEU A 110 6.31 -1.35 1.24
CA LEU A 110 6.03 -0.84 2.57
C LEU A 110 7.35 -0.72 3.36
N VAL A 111 7.76 0.50 3.65
CA VAL A 111 8.95 0.80 4.48
C VAL A 111 8.68 0.42 5.93
N SER A 112 7.54 0.84 6.45
CA SER A 112 7.04 0.50 7.79
C SER A 112 5.53 0.59 7.81
N TYR A 113 4.90 0.04 8.84
CA TYR A 113 3.47 0.21 9.10
C TYR A 113 3.14 -0.02 10.57
N THR A 114 2.03 0.56 11.02
CA THR A 114 1.48 0.31 12.35
C THR A 114 0.00 -0.01 12.23
N ILE A 115 -0.47 -0.99 12.99
CA ILE A 115 -1.88 -1.36 13.13
C ILE A 115 -2.33 -0.97 14.53
N SER A 116 -3.50 -0.33 14.65
CA SER A 116 -4.05 0.15 15.92
C SER A 116 -5.58 0.03 15.92
N ASP A 117 -6.16 -0.16 17.10
CA ASP A 117 -7.61 -0.11 17.34
C ASP A 117 -8.16 1.33 17.38
N ARG A 118 -7.27 2.33 17.50
CA ARG A 118 -7.61 3.75 17.58
C ARG A 118 -6.70 4.62 16.71
N PRO A 119 -7.23 5.68 16.08
CA PRO A 119 -6.44 6.60 15.26
C PRO A 119 -5.73 7.64 16.14
N VAL A 120 -4.78 7.21 16.95
CA VAL A 120 -4.02 8.05 17.88
C VAL A 120 -2.70 8.51 17.29
N LEU A 121 -2.15 9.63 17.76
CA LEU A 121 -0.86 10.15 17.29
C LEU A 121 0.28 9.12 17.41
N ARG A 122 0.28 8.32 18.47
CA ARG A 122 1.27 7.27 18.71
C ARG A 122 1.38 6.29 17.56
N MET A 123 0.28 5.98 16.86
CA MET A 123 0.27 5.09 15.71
C MET A 123 1.22 5.61 14.61
N VAL A 124 1.09 6.88 14.23
CA VAL A 124 1.94 7.47 13.17
C VAL A 124 3.37 7.73 13.64
N THR A 125 3.59 8.06 14.93
CA THR A 125 4.95 8.29 15.45
C THR A 125 5.72 6.99 15.63
N THR A 126 5.09 5.88 16.03
CA THR A 126 5.71 4.55 16.05
C THR A 126 6.11 4.11 14.64
N MET A 127 5.22 4.23 13.68
CA MET A 127 5.49 3.96 12.26
C MET A 127 6.70 4.76 11.75
N LEU A 128 6.82 6.06 12.11
CA LEU A 128 7.98 6.88 11.75
C LEU A 128 9.28 6.34 12.35
N ASN A 129 9.29 5.98 13.64
CA ASN A 129 10.48 5.45 14.29
C ASN A 129 10.99 4.17 13.62
N GLU A 130 10.07 3.27 13.25
CA GLU A 130 10.42 2.06 12.52
C GLU A 130 10.98 2.35 11.11
N ALA A 131 10.46 3.36 10.42
CA ALA A 131 10.98 3.80 9.13
C ALA A 131 12.36 4.47 9.28
N PHE A 132 12.54 5.30 10.30
CA PHE A 132 13.79 6.03 10.56
C PHE A 132 14.95 5.11 10.90
N ALA A 133 14.69 3.97 11.53
CA ALA A 133 15.69 2.94 11.80
C ALA A 133 16.31 2.34 10.52
N LYS A 134 15.63 2.46 9.38
CA LYS A 134 16.04 1.91 8.08
C LYS A 134 16.82 2.88 7.20
N ILE A 135 16.97 4.12 7.61
CA ILE A 135 17.67 5.17 6.84
C ILE A 135 18.61 5.97 7.73
N PRO A 136 19.74 6.46 7.20
CA PRO A 136 20.65 7.37 7.92
C PRO A 136 19.97 8.73 8.19
N ASP A 137 20.58 9.53 9.07
CA ASP A 137 20.13 10.88 9.34
C ASP A 137 20.51 11.86 8.21
N GLY A 138 19.76 12.96 8.06
CA GLY A 138 20.07 14.01 7.10
C GLY A 138 19.85 13.65 5.63
N THR A 139 19.07 12.64 5.34
CA THR A 139 18.89 12.08 3.98
C THR A 139 18.09 12.95 3.02
N ASN A 140 17.51 14.06 3.50
CA ASN A 140 16.72 15.01 2.69
C ASN A 140 15.57 14.36 1.88
N HIS A 141 15.03 13.24 2.37
CA HIS A 141 13.87 12.57 1.77
C HIS A 141 12.62 13.45 1.80
N ILE A 142 11.65 13.13 0.96
CA ILE A 142 10.32 13.72 1.05
C ILE A 142 9.37 12.67 1.63
N LEU A 143 8.62 13.02 2.69
CA LEU A 143 7.47 12.26 3.15
C LEU A 143 6.20 13.06 2.87
N HIS A 144 5.35 12.53 2.00
CA HIS A 144 4.11 13.14 1.58
C HIS A 144 2.90 12.47 2.23
N SER A 145 1.94 13.28 2.67
CA SER A 145 0.68 12.83 3.25
C SER A 145 -0.49 13.71 2.78
N ASP A 146 -1.70 13.33 3.16
CA ASP A 146 -2.84 14.25 3.16
C ASP A 146 -2.70 15.31 4.26
N GLN A 147 -3.77 16.12 4.46
CA GLN A 147 -3.82 17.12 5.53
C GLN A 147 -4.47 16.55 6.81
N GLY A 148 -4.34 15.27 7.11
CA GLY A 148 -4.83 14.67 8.35
C GLY A 148 -4.23 15.34 9.59
N TRP A 149 -5.02 15.45 10.68
CA TRP A 149 -4.61 16.13 11.91
C TRP A 149 -3.31 15.56 12.50
N GLN A 150 -3.07 14.26 12.39
CA GLN A 150 -1.87 13.58 12.87
C GLN A 150 -0.59 14.10 12.19
N TYR A 151 -0.66 14.43 10.90
CA TYR A 151 0.46 14.95 10.12
C TYR A 151 0.71 16.44 10.34
N GLN A 152 -0.30 17.17 10.82
CA GLN A 152 -0.22 18.57 11.22
C GLN A 152 0.29 18.75 12.66
N HIS A 153 0.37 17.67 13.45
CA HIS A 153 0.76 17.72 14.85
C HIS A 153 2.24 18.08 15.01
N ARG A 154 2.53 18.96 15.99
CA ARG A 154 3.91 19.49 16.25
C ARG A 154 4.94 18.38 16.47
N GLN A 155 4.60 17.33 17.22
CA GLN A 155 5.50 16.20 17.49
C GLN A 155 5.88 15.48 16.17
N TYR A 156 4.90 15.17 15.31
CA TYR A 156 5.14 14.54 14.02
C TYR A 156 6.10 15.39 13.16
N GLN A 157 5.83 16.70 13.04
CA GLN A 157 6.63 17.62 12.27
C GLN A 157 8.05 17.81 12.85
N ARG A 158 8.19 17.76 14.20
CA ARG A 158 9.49 17.80 14.86
C ARG A 158 10.32 16.56 14.52
N MET A 159 9.75 15.37 14.63
CA MET A 159 10.42 14.10 14.29
C MET A 159 10.98 14.10 12.86
N LEU A 160 10.20 14.59 11.89
CA LEU A 160 10.65 14.68 10.50
C LEU A 160 11.85 15.64 10.36
N ARG A 161 11.79 16.83 11.00
CA ARG A 161 12.89 17.81 10.96
C ARG A 161 14.16 17.26 11.60
N GLU A 162 14.06 16.63 12.75
CA GLU A 162 15.18 16.03 13.47
C GLU A 162 15.85 14.93 12.64
N LYS A 163 15.08 14.16 11.88
CA LYS A 163 15.60 13.14 10.95
C LYS A 163 16.14 13.72 9.62
N GLY A 164 15.87 15.01 9.33
CA GLY A 164 16.25 15.64 8.07
C GLY A 164 15.30 15.31 6.90
N ILE A 165 14.05 14.94 7.20
CA ILE A 165 13.02 14.60 6.19
C ILE A 165 12.17 15.84 5.91
N ARG A 166 11.97 16.15 4.64
CA ARG A 166 11.09 17.23 4.19
C ARG A 166 9.64 16.77 4.17
N GLN A 167 8.81 17.44 4.95
CA GLN A 167 7.37 17.18 4.93
C GLN A 167 6.73 17.79 3.68
N SER A 168 5.84 17.04 3.05
CA SER A 168 5.00 17.48 1.95
C SER A 168 3.53 17.08 2.25
N MET A 169 2.59 17.96 1.90
CA MET A 169 1.15 17.66 2.07
C MET A 169 0.39 17.91 0.78
N SER A 170 -0.63 17.09 0.53
CA SER A 170 -1.55 17.30 -0.58
C SER A 170 -2.31 18.62 -0.44
N ARG A 171 -2.74 19.20 -1.55
CA ARG A 171 -3.60 20.38 -1.56
C ARG A 171 -5.00 20.00 -1.04
N LYS A 172 -5.64 20.93 -0.34
CA LYS A 172 -6.99 20.71 0.23
C LYS A 172 -7.98 20.28 -0.86
N GLY A 173 -8.66 19.15 -0.62
CA GLY A 173 -9.68 18.64 -1.51
C GLY A 173 -9.17 18.04 -2.82
N ASN A 174 -7.86 17.82 -2.97
CA ASN A 174 -7.26 17.27 -4.17
C ASN A 174 -6.78 15.83 -3.97
N CYS A 175 -7.68 14.86 -4.20
CA CYS A 175 -7.40 13.43 -4.05
C CYS A 175 -6.26 12.92 -4.97
N LEU A 176 -6.03 13.57 -6.12
CA LEU A 176 -4.95 13.17 -7.04
C LEU A 176 -3.55 13.39 -6.46
N ASP A 177 -3.41 14.27 -5.46
CA ASP A 177 -2.13 14.52 -4.82
C ASP A 177 -1.69 13.37 -3.90
N ASN A 178 -2.61 12.47 -3.48
CA ASN A 178 -2.35 11.30 -2.64
C ASN A 178 -2.67 9.95 -3.33
N ALA A 179 -2.79 9.98 -4.66
CA ALA A 179 -3.31 8.88 -5.47
C ALA A 179 -2.55 7.54 -5.30
N VAL A 180 -1.24 7.57 -5.02
CA VAL A 180 -0.42 6.34 -4.92
C VAL A 180 -0.78 5.54 -3.68
N ILE A 181 -0.89 6.19 -2.51
CA ILE A 181 -1.26 5.49 -1.27
C ILE A 181 -2.74 5.09 -1.28
N GLU A 182 -3.62 5.89 -1.90
CA GLU A 182 -5.01 5.54 -2.11
C GLU A 182 -5.15 4.30 -2.99
N ASN A 183 -4.33 4.18 -4.04
CA ASN A 183 -4.28 2.99 -4.89
C ASN A 183 -3.82 1.75 -4.10
N PHE A 184 -2.81 1.89 -3.23
CA PHE A 184 -2.39 0.81 -2.33
C PHE A 184 -3.56 0.35 -1.43
N PHE A 185 -4.29 1.28 -0.79
CA PHE A 185 -5.45 0.92 0.02
C PHE A 185 -6.57 0.28 -0.81
N GLY A 186 -6.77 0.75 -2.03
CA GLY A 186 -7.71 0.12 -2.97
C GLY A 186 -7.32 -1.32 -3.29
N LEU A 187 -6.04 -1.58 -3.54
CA LEU A 187 -5.51 -2.92 -3.77
C LEU A 187 -5.66 -3.82 -2.53
N LEU A 188 -5.28 -3.32 -1.35
CA LEU A 188 -5.41 -4.03 -0.09
C LEU A 188 -6.87 -4.41 0.18
N LYS A 189 -7.80 -3.47 0.06
CA LYS A 189 -9.23 -3.74 0.27
C LYS A 189 -9.78 -4.72 -0.77
N SER A 190 -9.36 -4.64 -2.02
CA SER A 190 -9.85 -5.52 -3.08
C SER A 190 -9.18 -6.89 -3.09
N GLU A 191 -7.92 -7.00 -2.68
CA GLU A 191 -7.15 -8.25 -2.66
C GLU A 191 -7.25 -9.01 -1.31
N LEU A 192 -7.68 -8.36 -0.22
CA LEU A 192 -7.88 -8.95 1.09
C LEU A 192 -9.34 -8.84 1.54
N LEU A 193 -9.83 -7.60 1.81
CA LEU A 193 -11.08 -7.37 2.52
C LEU A 193 -12.32 -7.88 1.78
N TYR A 194 -12.32 -7.79 0.44
CA TYR A 194 -13.48 -8.18 -0.39
C TYR A 194 -13.40 -9.58 -0.98
N LEU A 195 -12.30 -10.30 -0.77
CA LEU A 195 -12.10 -11.63 -1.36
C LEU A 195 -12.37 -12.80 -0.42
N GLN A 196 -12.42 -12.54 0.87
CA GLN A 196 -12.61 -13.59 1.87
C GLN A 196 -13.50 -13.11 3.00
N GLU A 197 -14.10 -14.06 3.72
CA GLU A 197 -14.87 -13.83 4.92
C GLU A 197 -13.96 -13.95 6.14
N PHE A 198 -14.22 -13.15 7.16
CA PHE A 198 -13.49 -13.17 8.42
C PHE A 198 -14.42 -13.61 9.53
N GLN A 199 -13.88 -14.31 10.53
CA GLN A 199 -14.65 -14.80 11.68
C GLN A 199 -14.67 -13.80 12.85
N SER A 200 -13.63 -12.97 12.95
CA SER A 200 -13.45 -11.97 14.01
C SER A 200 -12.50 -10.86 13.56
N MET A 201 -12.42 -9.77 14.33
CA MET A 201 -11.44 -8.71 14.10
C MET A 201 -10.00 -9.22 14.27
N GLU A 202 -9.76 -10.14 15.21
CA GLU A 202 -8.44 -10.75 15.39
C GLU A 202 -8.02 -11.61 14.20
N HIS A 203 -8.95 -12.41 13.64
CA HIS A 203 -8.70 -13.15 12.40
C HIS A 203 -8.39 -12.19 11.23
N PHE A 204 -9.15 -11.10 11.10
CA PHE A 204 -8.88 -10.08 10.10
C PHE A 204 -7.49 -9.46 10.27
N LYS A 205 -7.08 -9.15 11.50
CA LYS A 205 -5.77 -8.57 11.82
C LYS A 205 -4.62 -9.50 11.46
N GLN A 206 -4.75 -10.81 11.73
CA GLN A 206 -3.77 -11.82 11.33
C GLN A 206 -3.63 -11.90 9.80
N GLU A 207 -4.77 -11.96 9.08
CA GLU A 207 -4.77 -11.96 7.61
C GLU A 207 -4.25 -10.65 7.01
N LEU A 208 -4.48 -9.51 7.68
CA LEU A 208 -3.91 -8.22 7.29
C LEU A 208 -2.38 -8.24 7.38
N VAL A 209 -1.81 -8.71 8.49
CA VAL A 209 -0.35 -8.85 8.65
C VAL A 209 0.24 -9.80 7.59
N ALA A 210 -0.40 -10.95 7.37
CA ALA A 210 0.01 -11.90 6.33
C ALA A 210 -0.08 -11.29 4.92
N TYR A 211 -1.09 -10.45 4.66
CA TYR A 211 -1.19 -9.75 3.38
C TYR A 211 -0.11 -8.69 3.20
N LEU A 212 0.26 -7.93 4.24
CA LEU A 212 1.30 -6.91 4.16
C LEU A 212 2.68 -7.56 3.90
N ASP A 213 2.96 -8.71 4.53
CA ASP A 213 4.14 -9.53 4.21
C ASP A 213 4.11 -10.03 2.75
N TYR A 214 2.98 -10.60 2.31
CA TYR A 214 2.80 -11.02 0.92
C TYR A 214 2.99 -9.86 -0.06
N TYR A 215 2.47 -8.68 0.26
CA TYR A 215 2.58 -7.49 -0.59
C TYR A 215 4.03 -7.07 -0.81
N ASN A 216 4.87 -7.11 0.23
CA ASN A 216 6.28 -6.75 0.12
C ASN A 216 7.11 -7.84 -0.55
N ASN A 217 6.94 -9.10 -0.14
CA ASN A 217 7.92 -10.15 -0.40
C ASN A 217 7.53 -11.09 -1.54
N ARG A 218 6.23 -11.20 -1.88
CA ARG A 218 5.75 -12.23 -2.81
C ARG A 218 4.85 -11.69 -3.93
N ARG A 219 4.27 -10.50 -3.75
CA ARG A 219 3.36 -9.92 -4.73
C ARG A 219 4.12 -9.39 -5.93
N ILE A 220 3.83 -9.89 -7.13
CA ILE A 220 4.43 -9.39 -8.38
C ILE A 220 3.95 -7.95 -8.63
N LYS A 221 4.91 -7.03 -8.66
CA LYS A 221 4.71 -5.62 -8.95
C LYS A 221 5.14 -5.35 -10.40
N ALA A 222 4.17 -5.23 -11.31
CA ALA A 222 4.44 -5.06 -12.75
C ALA A 222 5.36 -3.86 -13.07
N LYS A 223 5.41 -2.84 -12.21
CA LYS A 223 6.32 -1.68 -12.34
C LYS A 223 7.79 -2.09 -12.24
N LEU A 224 8.11 -3.10 -11.46
CA LEU A 224 9.48 -3.59 -11.22
C LEU A 224 9.88 -4.75 -12.14
N LYS A 225 9.03 -5.09 -13.12
CA LYS A 225 9.23 -6.19 -14.09
C LYS A 225 9.31 -7.60 -13.49
N GLY A 226 8.82 -7.80 -12.28
CA GLY A 226 8.76 -9.09 -11.57
C GLY A 226 9.76 -9.19 -10.46
#